data_bcebbe39c9641b14803b58b7a6578517
#
_entry.id   bcebbe39c9641b14803b58b7a6578517
#
_cell.length_a   1.000
_cell.length_b   1.000
_cell.length_c   1.000
_cell.angle_alpha   90.00
_cell.angle_beta   90.00
_cell.angle_gamma   90.00
#
_symmetry.space_group_name_H-M   'P 1'
#
loop_
_entity.id
_entity.type
_entity.pdbx_description
1 polymer ?
#
loop_
_entity_poly.entity_id
_entity_poly.type
_entity_poly.pdbx_seq_one_letter_code
_entity_poly.pdbx_strand_id
1 'polypeptide(L)'
;MVQYADDTQFLHSSTINNLDQLIKDTEETLAQCRMYHLRNGLMFNSCKTQCIFIGNRQLLCHIPPNTTVNFNGNIIYPSKHVKNLGVYFDRHMLFDEHISELNKKVMGILMFASRISDKLDKKSRVMVIQAIVLSLTNYCIKIWGTTNDTLLHNVQKLQNFAVRIAIGGVKKYDHMSTFYDELQWLTVKQRKVFELGTTIFKVLRGFYPDWFMILTNRQDITGSVTRQGHTLHVSRSHTHTGDRRTAISGARLWNALPPSLTHQTSINCFKTRLKQILLTENIFF
;
A
#
# COMPACT_ATOMS: atom_id res chain seq x y z
N MET A 1 5.49 13.44 13.10
CA MET A 1 6.18 12.26 13.65
C MET A 1 5.18 11.11 13.75
N VAL A 2 5.58 9.92 13.34
CA VAL A 2 4.82 8.68 13.52
C VAL A 2 5.75 7.65 14.17
N GLN A 3 5.25 6.92 15.15
CA GLN A 3 6.02 5.91 15.86
C GLN A 3 5.28 4.58 15.85
N TYR A 4 6.03 3.50 15.64
CA TYR A 4 5.55 2.13 15.74
C TYR A 4 6.60 1.30 16.49
N ALA A 5 6.27 0.87 17.70
CA ALA A 5 7.22 0.26 18.64
C ALA A 5 8.46 1.16 18.82
N ASP A 6 9.64 0.65 18.46
CA ASP A 6 10.92 1.35 18.48
C ASP A 6 11.22 2.15 17.19
N ASP A 7 10.50 1.91 16.11
CA ASP A 7 10.68 2.61 14.84
C ASP A 7 9.99 3.98 14.88
N THR A 8 10.76 5.05 14.69
CA THR A 8 10.27 6.43 14.63
C THR A 8 10.47 7.01 13.23
N GLN A 9 9.46 7.68 12.70
CA GLN A 9 9.46 8.25 11.36
C GLN A 9 9.14 9.73 11.41
N PHE A 10 9.91 10.52 10.65
CA PHE A 10 9.67 11.93 10.44
C PHE A 10 9.34 12.18 8.98
N LEU A 11 8.33 12.99 8.73
CA LEU A 11 7.97 13.46 7.40
C LEU A 11 7.95 14.97 7.43
N HIS A 12 8.83 15.56 6.64
CA HIS A 12 8.87 16.99 6.36
C HIS A 12 8.56 17.22 4.88
N SER A 13 7.90 18.32 4.56
CA SER A 13 7.56 18.65 3.18
C SER A 13 7.85 20.12 2.91
N SER A 14 8.42 20.43 1.75
CA SER A 14 8.71 21.77 1.31
C SER A 14 8.69 21.88 -0.22
N THR A 15 8.78 23.09 -0.73
CA THR A 15 9.09 23.32 -2.13
C THR A 15 10.59 23.18 -2.36
N ILE A 16 10.99 22.91 -3.60
CA ILE A 16 12.42 22.72 -3.94
C ILE A 16 13.26 23.97 -3.62
N ASN A 17 12.68 25.15 -3.71
CA ASN A 17 13.37 26.42 -3.42
C ASN A 17 13.73 26.58 -1.93
N ASN A 18 13.10 25.81 -1.05
CA ASN A 18 13.32 25.86 0.40
C ASN A 18 14.00 24.57 0.90
N LEU A 19 14.82 23.93 0.06
CA LEU A 19 15.47 22.66 0.41
C LEU A 19 16.40 22.80 1.63
N ASP A 20 17.18 23.86 1.69
CA ASP A 20 18.12 24.09 2.80
C ASP A 20 17.37 24.28 4.14
N GLN A 21 16.23 24.98 4.11
CA GLN A 21 15.41 25.12 5.29
C GLN A 21 14.78 23.78 5.70
N LEU A 22 14.32 22.99 4.73
CA LEU A 22 13.78 21.65 4.98
C LEU A 22 14.80 20.74 5.68
N ILE A 23 16.07 20.81 5.27
CA ILE A 23 17.15 20.04 5.88
C ILE A 23 17.38 20.50 7.32
N LYS A 24 17.48 21.80 7.55
CA LYS A 24 17.63 22.38 8.91
C LYS A 24 16.49 21.97 9.84
N ASP A 25 15.25 22.12 9.39
CA ASP A 25 14.05 21.75 10.18
C ASP A 25 14.06 20.25 10.51
N THR A 26 14.57 19.43 9.57
CA THR A 26 14.70 17.99 9.79
C THR A 26 15.76 17.68 10.82
N GLU A 27 16.94 18.31 10.73
CA GLU A 27 18.03 18.14 11.68
C GLU A 27 17.65 18.61 13.09
N GLU A 28 16.95 19.73 13.21
CA GLU A 28 16.41 20.23 14.48
C GLU A 28 15.41 19.26 15.10
N THR A 29 14.49 18.74 14.29
CA THR A 29 13.51 17.74 14.74
C THR A 29 14.19 16.46 15.23
N LEU A 30 15.21 15.99 14.51
CA LEU A 30 16.00 14.82 14.90
C LEU A 30 16.74 15.07 16.21
N ALA A 31 17.32 16.26 16.38
CA ALA A 31 18.02 16.64 17.61
C ALA A 31 17.07 16.70 18.83
N GLN A 32 15.90 17.31 18.66
CA GLN A 32 14.86 17.37 19.71
C GLN A 32 14.39 15.97 20.11
N CYS A 33 14.11 15.12 19.11
CA CYS A 33 13.67 13.75 19.34
C CYS A 33 14.76 12.94 20.05
N ARG A 34 16.02 13.09 19.65
CA ARG A 34 17.15 12.46 20.34
C ARG A 34 17.22 12.87 21.81
N MET A 35 17.10 14.16 22.11
CA MET A 35 17.14 14.66 23.49
C MET A 35 16.00 14.07 24.34
N TYR A 36 14.81 13.96 23.77
CA TYR A 36 13.67 13.32 24.44
C TYR A 36 13.96 11.86 24.77
N HIS A 37 14.48 11.07 23.81
CA HIS A 37 14.81 9.66 24.04
C HIS A 37 15.95 9.47 25.04
N LEU A 38 17.00 10.29 24.97
CA LEU A 38 18.09 10.24 25.93
C LEU A 38 17.63 10.49 27.38
N ARG A 39 16.71 11.45 27.58
CA ARG A 39 16.10 11.70 28.89
C ARG A 39 15.29 10.50 29.41
N ASN A 40 14.80 9.66 28.51
CA ASN A 40 14.08 8.43 28.85
C ASN A 40 14.98 7.17 28.83
N GLY A 41 16.30 7.32 28.80
CA GLY A 41 17.25 6.21 28.81
C GLY A 41 17.34 5.42 27.51
N LEU A 42 16.83 5.96 26.39
CA LEU A 42 16.85 5.32 25.08
C LEU A 42 17.93 5.97 24.19
N MET A 43 18.62 5.16 23.40
CA MET A 43 19.63 5.63 22.45
C MET A 43 19.20 5.34 21.01
N PHE A 44 19.32 6.34 20.15
CA PHE A 44 19.13 6.15 18.71
C PHE A 44 20.32 5.42 18.08
N ASN A 45 20.01 4.50 17.17
CA ASN A 45 21.03 3.88 16.33
C ASN A 45 21.17 4.69 15.03
N SER A 46 22.13 5.60 15.00
CA SER A 46 22.40 6.45 13.83
C SER A 46 22.77 5.64 12.57
N CYS A 47 23.43 4.47 12.73
CA CYS A 47 23.79 3.60 11.60
C CYS A 47 22.59 2.94 10.93
N LYS A 48 21.44 2.83 11.62
CA LYS A 48 20.19 2.29 11.06
C LYS A 48 19.26 3.40 10.57
N THR A 49 19.54 4.66 10.91
CA THR A 49 18.71 5.79 10.47
C THR A 49 18.93 6.04 8.99
N GLN A 50 17.82 6.10 8.25
CA GLN A 50 17.83 6.29 6.80
C GLN A 50 17.00 7.53 6.43
N CYS A 51 17.41 8.20 5.37
CA CYS A 51 16.71 9.33 4.79
C CYS A 51 16.36 9.05 3.32
N ILE A 52 15.21 9.53 2.86
CA ILE A 52 14.81 9.45 1.47
C ILE A 52 14.08 10.72 1.06
N PHE A 53 14.43 11.30 -0.08
CA PHE A 53 13.66 12.36 -0.72
C PHE A 53 12.62 11.76 -1.65
N ILE A 54 11.36 12.10 -1.43
CA ILE A 54 10.23 11.60 -2.25
C ILE A 54 9.66 12.75 -3.06
N GLY A 55 9.53 12.55 -4.37
CA GLY A 55 8.99 13.55 -5.27
C GLY A 55 8.93 13.08 -6.73
N ASN A 56 8.48 13.96 -7.61
CA ASN A 56 8.53 13.67 -9.04
C ASN A 56 9.98 13.79 -9.57
N ARG A 57 10.25 13.16 -10.72
CA ARG A 57 11.60 13.14 -11.32
C ARG A 57 12.14 14.55 -11.60
N GLN A 58 11.28 15.45 -12.06
CA GLN A 58 11.67 16.83 -12.40
C GLN A 58 12.11 17.62 -11.17
N LEU A 59 11.45 17.45 -10.03
CA LEU A 59 11.84 18.12 -8.79
C LEU A 59 13.09 17.48 -8.18
N LEU A 60 13.17 16.16 -8.17
CA LEU A 60 14.31 15.46 -7.55
C LEU A 60 15.63 15.65 -8.30
N CYS A 61 15.61 15.95 -9.59
CA CYS A 61 16.86 16.26 -10.33
C CYS A 61 17.49 17.61 -9.95
N HIS A 62 16.73 18.50 -9.32
CA HIS A 62 17.26 19.77 -8.81
C HIS A 62 17.91 19.66 -7.42
N ILE A 63 17.77 18.51 -6.75
CA ILE A 63 18.44 18.28 -5.47
C ILE A 63 19.92 18.04 -5.74
N PRO A 64 20.83 18.84 -5.14
CA PRO A 64 22.27 18.65 -5.32
C PRO A 64 22.70 17.22 -4.92
N PRO A 65 23.63 16.59 -5.66
CA PRO A 65 24.03 15.20 -5.40
C PRO A 65 24.71 15.01 -4.02
N ASN A 66 25.27 16.08 -3.46
CA ASN A 66 25.95 16.07 -2.16
C ASN A 66 25.01 16.47 -1.01
N THR A 67 23.71 16.55 -1.24
CA THR A 67 22.75 16.85 -0.19
C THR A 67 22.74 15.74 0.87
N THR A 68 22.95 16.12 2.12
CA THR A 68 23.01 15.19 3.27
C THR A 68 22.20 15.74 4.42
N VAL A 69 21.87 14.88 5.36
CA VAL A 69 21.25 15.24 6.64
C VAL A 69 22.20 14.86 7.75
N ASN A 70 22.53 15.82 8.62
CA ASN A 70 23.38 15.57 9.77
C ASN A 70 22.52 15.09 10.96
N PHE A 71 22.84 13.93 11.48
CA PHE A 71 22.24 13.43 12.70
C PHE A 71 23.31 13.13 13.76
N ASN A 72 23.44 14.00 14.72
CA ASN A 72 24.39 13.86 15.83
C ASN A 72 25.86 13.66 15.38
N GLY A 73 26.31 14.43 14.41
CA GLY A 73 27.64 14.31 13.83
C GLY A 73 27.80 13.20 12.79
N ASN A 74 26.82 12.35 12.61
CA ASN A 74 26.79 11.36 11.54
C ASN A 74 26.12 11.93 10.29
N ILE A 75 26.77 11.83 9.16
CA ILE A 75 26.25 12.29 7.87
C ILE A 75 25.43 11.17 7.26
N ILE A 76 24.14 11.44 7.05
CA ILE A 76 23.18 10.52 6.40
C ILE A 76 23.01 10.93 4.95
N TYR A 77 23.39 10.05 4.03
CA TYR A 77 23.15 10.22 2.61
C TYR A 77 21.74 9.72 2.24
N PRO A 78 20.98 10.48 1.44
CA PRO A 78 19.66 10.06 1.02
C PRO A 78 19.71 8.79 0.17
N SER A 79 18.97 7.79 0.57
CA SER A 79 18.86 6.50 -0.11
C SER A 79 17.94 6.57 -1.33
N LYS A 80 18.12 5.66 -2.30
CA LYS A 80 17.18 5.51 -3.43
C LYS A 80 15.87 4.86 -2.98
N HIS A 81 15.93 3.97 -2.02
CA HIS A 81 14.80 3.29 -1.40
C HIS A 81 15.07 3.06 0.08
N VAL A 82 14.02 3.02 0.86
CA VAL A 82 14.04 2.76 2.30
C VAL A 82 13.01 1.69 2.64
N LYS A 83 13.39 0.73 3.46
CA LYS A 83 12.48 -0.29 3.96
C LYS A 83 11.82 0.20 5.25
N ASN A 84 10.49 0.29 5.23
CA ASN A 84 9.70 0.70 6.37
C ASN A 84 8.60 -0.32 6.64
N LEU A 85 8.55 -0.88 7.86
CA LEU A 85 7.56 -1.90 8.27
C LEU A 85 7.35 -2.99 7.22
N GLY A 86 8.44 -3.44 6.59
CA GLY A 86 8.40 -4.51 5.59
C GLY A 86 8.11 -4.07 4.14
N VAL A 87 7.77 -2.81 3.89
CA VAL A 87 7.55 -2.25 2.55
C VAL A 87 8.75 -1.40 2.14
N TYR A 88 9.24 -1.57 0.91
CA TYR A 88 10.26 -0.70 0.34
C TYR A 88 9.61 0.49 -0.34
N PHE A 89 9.94 1.68 0.11
CA PHE A 89 9.54 2.96 -0.48
C PHE A 89 10.67 3.47 -1.35
N ASP A 90 10.39 3.79 -2.59
CA ASP A 90 11.31 4.43 -3.53
C ASP A 90 11.00 5.93 -3.66
N ARG A 91 11.94 6.68 -4.23
CA ARG A 91 11.85 8.15 -4.41
C ARG A 91 10.61 8.61 -5.20
N HIS A 92 10.03 7.75 -6.02
CA HIS A 92 8.92 8.08 -6.91
C HIS A 92 7.62 7.40 -6.49
N MET A 93 7.63 6.63 -5.40
CA MET A 93 6.49 5.84 -4.92
C MET A 93 5.94 4.89 -6.00
N LEU A 94 6.85 4.26 -6.76
CA LEU A 94 6.53 3.29 -7.81
C LEU A 94 6.53 1.85 -7.29
N PHE A 95 7.20 1.62 -6.17
CA PHE A 95 7.30 0.31 -5.48
C PHE A 95 8.00 -0.78 -6.30
N ASP A 96 8.86 -0.41 -7.26
CA ASP A 96 9.58 -1.35 -8.12
C ASP A 96 10.42 -2.33 -7.30
N GLU A 97 11.23 -1.80 -6.37
CA GLU A 97 12.08 -2.59 -5.49
C GLU A 97 11.25 -3.50 -4.58
N HIS A 98 10.16 -2.96 -4.00
CA HIS A 98 9.28 -3.76 -3.16
C HIS A 98 8.73 -4.97 -3.92
N ILE A 99 8.24 -4.77 -5.12
CA ILE A 99 7.65 -5.83 -5.94
C ILE A 99 8.73 -6.82 -6.41
N SER A 100 9.93 -6.33 -6.73
CA SER A 100 11.07 -7.19 -7.07
C SER A 100 11.40 -8.15 -5.92
N GLU A 101 11.56 -7.63 -4.71
CA GLU A 101 11.84 -8.44 -3.52
C GLU A 101 10.68 -9.37 -3.13
N LEU A 102 9.43 -8.88 -3.24
CA LEU A 102 8.23 -9.71 -3.04
C LEU A 102 8.21 -10.88 -4.02
N ASN A 103 8.48 -10.62 -5.30
CA ASN A 103 8.48 -11.65 -6.34
C ASN A 103 9.56 -12.70 -6.09
N LYS A 104 10.78 -12.30 -5.72
CA LYS A 104 11.86 -13.23 -5.37
C LYS A 104 11.44 -14.14 -4.19
N LYS A 105 10.93 -13.54 -3.12
CA LYS A 105 10.50 -14.26 -1.92
C LYS A 105 9.35 -15.22 -2.21
N VAL A 106 8.31 -14.75 -2.90
CA VAL A 106 7.14 -15.57 -3.23
C VAL A 106 7.50 -16.69 -4.20
N MET A 107 8.34 -16.44 -5.21
CA MET A 107 8.79 -17.46 -6.14
C MET A 107 9.55 -18.59 -5.42
N GLY A 108 10.45 -18.25 -4.50
CA GLY A 108 11.17 -19.27 -3.70
C GLY A 108 10.21 -20.18 -2.92
N ILE A 109 9.19 -19.59 -2.29
CA ILE A 109 8.17 -20.34 -1.55
C ILE A 109 7.33 -21.22 -2.50
N LEU A 110 6.94 -20.70 -3.67
CA LEU A 110 6.16 -21.45 -4.65
C LEU A 110 6.93 -22.64 -5.22
N MET A 111 8.22 -22.46 -5.49
CA MET A 111 9.09 -23.55 -5.94
C MET A 111 9.21 -24.65 -4.89
N PHE A 112 9.32 -24.29 -3.60
CA PHE A 112 9.29 -25.27 -2.52
C PHE A 112 7.93 -25.95 -2.42
N ALA A 113 6.83 -25.19 -2.40
CA ALA A 113 5.47 -25.72 -2.31
C ALA A 113 5.16 -26.67 -3.49
N SER A 114 5.62 -26.36 -4.70
CA SER A 114 5.46 -27.20 -5.88
C SER A 114 6.12 -28.57 -5.72
N ARG A 115 7.30 -28.64 -5.08
CA ARG A 115 8.03 -29.92 -4.88
C ARG A 115 7.31 -30.87 -3.91
N ILE A 116 6.55 -30.32 -2.95
CA ILE A 116 5.83 -31.11 -1.94
C ILE A 116 4.35 -31.28 -2.28
N SER A 117 3.87 -30.63 -3.34
CA SER A 117 2.43 -30.58 -3.69
C SER A 117 1.81 -31.96 -3.89
N ASP A 118 2.55 -32.90 -4.48
CA ASP A 118 2.07 -34.26 -4.75
C ASP A 118 1.89 -35.10 -3.48
N LYS A 119 2.53 -34.70 -2.37
CA LYS A 119 2.40 -35.34 -1.06
C LYS A 119 1.27 -34.78 -0.21
N LEU A 120 0.61 -33.72 -0.67
CA LEU A 120 -0.44 -33.02 0.05
C LEU A 120 -1.78 -33.20 -0.67
N ASP A 121 -2.84 -33.40 0.10
CA ASP A 121 -4.19 -33.32 -0.42
C ASP A 121 -4.55 -31.87 -0.83
N LYS A 122 -5.60 -31.72 -1.64
CA LYS A 122 -6.02 -30.41 -2.16
C LYS A 122 -6.29 -29.40 -1.04
N LYS A 123 -6.95 -29.82 0.04
CA LYS A 123 -7.30 -28.95 1.18
C LYS A 123 -6.05 -28.39 1.85
N SER A 124 -5.06 -29.25 2.08
CA SER A 124 -3.77 -28.86 2.68
C SER A 124 -2.97 -27.92 1.76
N ARG A 125 -2.93 -28.19 0.44
CA ARG A 125 -2.29 -27.28 -0.52
C ARG A 125 -2.92 -25.90 -0.50
N VAL A 126 -4.26 -25.81 -0.56
CA VAL A 126 -5.00 -24.55 -0.49
C VAL A 126 -4.67 -23.80 0.79
N MET A 127 -4.68 -24.48 1.94
CA MET A 127 -4.39 -23.88 3.24
C MET A 127 -2.96 -23.34 3.30
N VAL A 128 -1.96 -24.08 2.86
CA VAL A 128 -0.55 -23.65 2.86
C VAL A 128 -0.36 -22.42 1.96
N ILE A 129 -0.92 -22.46 0.74
CA ILE A 129 -0.81 -21.32 -0.19
C ILE A 129 -1.50 -20.07 0.37
N GLN A 130 -2.68 -20.21 0.98
CA GLN A 130 -3.37 -19.08 1.61
C GLN A 130 -2.56 -18.50 2.77
N ALA A 131 -2.06 -19.35 3.65
CA ALA A 131 -1.37 -18.92 4.87
C ALA A 131 -0.03 -18.22 4.55
N ILE A 132 0.70 -18.68 3.55
CA ILE A 132 2.06 -18.19 3.29
C ILE A 132 2.09 -17.25 2.09
N VAL A 133 1.60 -17.67 0.92
CA VAL A 133 1.74 -16.90 -0.32
C VAL A 133 0.77 -15.72 -0.35
N LEU A 134 -0.53 -15.99 -0.12
CA LEU A 134 -1.52 -14.91 -0.18
C LEU A 134 -1.36 -13.91 0.97
N SER A 135 -0.89 -14.33 2.14
CA SER A 135 -0.59 -13.40 3.23
C SER A 135 0.52 -12.42 2.85
N LEU A 136 1.58 -12.90 2.20
CA LEU A 136 2.69 -12.05 1.73
C LEU A 136 2.25 -11.09 0.62
N THR A 137 1.54 -11.58 -0.39
CA THR A 137 1.08 -10.75 -1.51
C THR A 137 -0.02 -9.78 -1.13
N ASN A 138 -0.79 -10.05 -0.08
CA ASN A 138 -1.83 -9.15 0.41
C ASN A 138 -1.29 -8.12 1.43
N TYR A 139 -0.10 -8.35 2.00
CA TYR A 139 0.46 -7.44 2.99
C TYR A 139 0.67 -6.05 2.38
N CYS A 140 0.06 -5.05 2.98
CA CYS A 140 0.11 -3.65 2.55
C CYS A 140 -0.27 -3.38 1.07
N ILE A 141 -1.04 -4.27 0.42
CA ILE A 141 -1.42 -4.13 -1.00
C ILE A 141 -2.15 -2.80 -1.29
N LYS A 142 -2.86 -2.24 -0.33
CA LYS A 142 -3.49 -0.92 -0.45
C LYS A 142 -2.48 0.23 -0.62
N ILE A 143 -1.20 0.01 -0.25
CA ILE A 143 -0.11 0.97 -0.38
C ILE A 143 0.65 0.69 -1.68
N TRP A 144 1.34 -0.44 -1.79
CA TRP A 144 2.17 -0.76 -2.95
C TRP A 144 1.34 -1.13 -4.20
N GLY A 145 0.10 -1.58 -4.04
CA GLY A 145 -0.81 -1.85 -5.15
C GLY A 145 -1.23 -0.61 -5.95
N THR A 146 -0.82 0.59 -5.53
CA THR A 146 -0.97 1.82 -6.33
C THR A 146 0.06 1.94 -7.46
N THR A 147 0.96 0.97 -7.60
CA THR A 147 1.95 0.86 -8.67
C THR A 147 1.31 0.72 -10.06
N ASN A 148 2.13 0.64 -11.10
CA ASN A 148 1.68 0.47 -12.48
C ASN A 148 1.13 -0.96 -12.75
N ASP A 149 0.33 -1.09 -13.80
CA ASP A 149 -0.31 -2.35 -14.17
C ASP A 149 0.68 -3.46 -14.54
N THR A 150 1.84 -3.12 -15.10
CA THR A 150 2.87 -4.09 -15.47
C THR A 150 3.41 -4.81 -14.25
N LEU A 151 3.69 -4.06 -13.18
CA LEU A 151 4.18 -4.62 -11.92
C LEU A 151 3.09 -5.44 -11.21
N LEU A 152 1.85 -4.96 -11.20
CA LEU A 152 0.71 -5.73 -10.68
C LEU A 152 0.54 -7.04 -11.45
N HIS A 153 0.70 -7.02 -12.77
CA HIS A 153 0.62 -8.21 -13.61
C HIS A 153 1.72 -9.24 -13.28
N ASN A 154 2.93 -8.79 -12.92
CA ASN A 154 3.98 -9.69 -12.47
C ASN A 154 3.60 -10.42 -11.18
N VAL A 155 3.00 -9.72 -10.20
CA VAL A 155 2.48 -10.37 -8.98
C VAL A 155 1.31 -11.30 -9.32
N GLN A 156 0.43 -10.93 -10.27
CA GLN A 156 -0.66 -11.79 -10.72
C GLN A 156 -0.16 -13.11 -11.33
N LYS A 157 0.97 -13.09 -12.07
CA LYS A 157 1.58 -14.33 -12.59
C LYS A 157 2.00 -15.28 -11.46
N LEU A 158 2.55 -14.75 -10.37
CA LEU A 158 2.88 -15.56 -9.19
C LEU A 158 1.63 -16.12 -8.52
N GLN A 159 0.59 -15.32 -8.39
CA GLN A 159 -0.68 -15.80 -7.85
C GLN A 159 -1.31 -16.87 -8.73
N ASN A 160 -1.22 -16.75 -10.06
CA ASN A 160 -1.66 -17.82 -10.97
C ASN A 160 -0.86 -19.10 -10.78
N PHE A 161 0.44 -19.01 -10.54
CA PHE A 161 1.25 -20.18 -10.21
C PHE A 161 0.83 -20.80 -8.86
N ALA A 162 0.54 -19.97 -7.87
CA ALA A 162 0.01 -20.39 -6.58
C ALA A 162 -1.33 -21.16 -6.72
N VAL A 163 -2.23 -20.66 -7.57
CA VAL A 163 -3.52 -21.34 -7.88
C VAL A 163 -3.27 -22.72 -8.50
N ARG A 164 -2.32 -22.83 -9.45
CA ARG A 164 -1.99 -24.14 -10.06
C ARG A 164 -1.52 -25.14 -9.04
N ILE A 165 -0.68 -24.73 -8.09
CA ILE A 165 -0.21 -25.60 -7.00
C ILE A 165 -1.38 -25.98 -6.09
N ALA A 166 -2.24 -25.03 -5.72
CA ALA A 166 -3.35 -25.26 -4.81
C ALA A 166 -4.38 -26.27 -5.38
N ILE A 167 -4.75 -26.12 -6.64
CA ILE A 167 -5.70 -27.02 -7.32
C ILE A 167 -5.03 -28.35 -7.65
N GLY A 168 -3.83 -28.31 -8.23
CA GLY A 168 -3.16 -29.49 -8.81
C GLY A 168 -3.71 -29.85 -10.19
N GLY A 169 -2.84 -30.41 -11.03
CA GLY A 169 -3.23 -30.88 -12.37
C GLY A 169 -3.59 -29.77 -13.40
N VAL A 170 -3.49 -28.51 -13.04
CA VAL A 170 -3.82 -27.36 -13.93
C VAL A 170 -2.66 -27.10 -14.89
N LYS A 171 -2.96 -27.11 -16.19
CA LYS A 171 -1.97 -26.86 -17.25
C LYS A 171 -1.62 -25.38 -17.38
N LYS A 172 -0.48 -25.09 -18.01
CA LYS A 172 0.02 -23.72 -18.20
C LYS A 172 -0.95 -22.82 -18.97
N TYR A 173 -1.71 -23.40 -19.90
CA TYR A 173 -2.60 -22.68 -20.80
C TYR A 173 -4.08 -22.69 -20.38
N ASP A 174 -4.41 -23.32 -19.25
CA ASP A 174 -5.78 -23.36 -18.76
C ASP A 174 -6.23 -21.96 -18.34
N HIS A 175 -7.50 -21.65 -18.59
CA HIS A 175 -8.12 -20.39 -18.16
C HIS A 175 -8.19 -20.34 -16.64
N MET A 176 -7.61 -19.27 -16.07
CA MET A 176 -7.46 -19.16 -14.62
C MET A 176 -8.76 -18.75 -13.91
N SER A 177 -9.70 -18.10 -14.60
CA SER A 177 -10.95 -17.57 -14.00
C SER A 177 -11.73 -18.64 -13.23
N THR A 178 -11.98 -19.80 -13.85
CA THR A 178 -12.71 -20.91 -13.24
C THR A 178 -12.10 -21.40 -11.93
N PHE A 179 -10.78 -21.40 -11.84
CA PHE A 179 -10.07 -21.83 -10.62
C PHE A 179 -10.09 -20.74 -9.52
N TYR A 180 -10.10 -19.47 -9.90
CA TYR A 180 -10.31 -18.37 -8.94
C TYR A 180 -11.73 -18.44 -8.36
N ASP A 181 -12.73 -18.76 -9.20
CA ASP A 181 -14.12 -18.92 -8.77
C ASP A 181 -14.28 -20.13 -7.85
N GLU A 182 -13.64 -21.26 -8.18
CA GLU A 182 -13.65 -22.48 -7.35
C GLU A 182 -13.02 -22.22 -5.97
N LEU A 183 -11.87 -21.54 -5.93
CA LEU A 183 -11.19 -21.20 -4.69
C LEU A 183 -11.80 -20.02 -3.95
N GLN A 184 -12.70 -19.29 -4.58
CA GLN A 184 -13.25 -18.02 -4.08
C GLN A 184 -12.14 -17.02 -3.72
N TRP A 185 -11.08 -17.01 -4.52
CA TRP A 185 -9.94 -16.10 -4.34
C TRP A 185 -10.11 -14.86 -5.22
N LEU A 186 -9.71 -13.73 -4.68
CA LEU A 186 -9.62 -12.49 -5.42
C LEU A 186 -8.30 -12.43 -6.19
N THR A 187 -8.33 -11.94 -7.41
CA THR A 187 -7.12 -11.56 -8.16
C THR A 187 -6.40 -10.41 -7.45
N VAL A 188 -5.15 -10.12 -7.84
CA VAL A 188 -4.35 -9.03 -7.24
C VAL A 188 -5.07 -7.69 -7.36
N LYS A 189 -5.66 -7.39 -8.53
CA LYS A 189 -6.44 -6.15 -8.75
C LYS A 189 -7.70 -6.10 -7.88
N GLN A 190 -8.46 -7.18 -7.83
CA GLN A 190 -9.65 -7.28 -6.98
C GLN A 190 -9.29 -7.18 -5.49
N ARG A 191 -8.18 -7.79 -5.06
CA ARG A 191 -7.70 -7.68 -3.67
C ARG A 191 -7.33 -6.24 -3.31
N LYS A 192 -6.64 -5.52 -4.19
CA LYS A 192 -6.37 -4.09 -4.02
C LYS A 192 -7.66 -3.30 -3.79
N VAL A 193 -8.66 -3.50 -4.65
CA VAL A 193 -9.96 -2.83 -4.54
C VAL A 193 -10.66 -3.20 -3.23
N PHE A 194 -10.64 -4.47 -2.86
CA PHE A 194 -11.23 -4.97 -1.61
C PHE A 194 -10.59 -4.30 -0.37
N GLU A 195 -9.26 -4.25 -0.31
CA GLU A 195 -8.55 -3.66 0.82
C GLU A 195 -8.73 -2.14 0.88
N LEU A 196 -8.71 -1.47 -0.28
CA LEU A 196 -8.94 -0.03 -0.37
C LEU A 196 -10.38 0.30 0.05
N GLY A 197 -11.38 -0.36 -0.52
CA GLY A 197 -12.80 -0.15 -0.17
C GLY A 197 -13.08 -0.42 1.31
N THR A 198 -12.49 -1.49 1.87
CA THR A 198 -12.60 -1.78 3.31
C THR A 198 -11.97 -0.67 4.16
N THR A 199 -10.86 -0.09 3.71
CA THR A 199 -10.19 1.02 4.42
C THR A 199 -11.06 2.27 4.39
N ILE A 200 -11.61 2.63 3.22
CA ILE A 200 -12.51 3.80 3.08
C ILE A 200 -13.75 3.63 3.97
N PHE A 201 -14.37 2.44 3.94
CA PHE A 201 -15.49 2.14 4.82
C PHE A 201 -15.15 2.39 6.28
N LYS A 202 -14.00 1.90 6.74
CA LYS A 202 -13.53 2.09 8.12
C LYS A 202 -13.30 3.56 8.47
N VAL A 203 -12.68 4.33 7.56
CA VAL A 203 -12.44 5.77 7.76
C VAL A 203 -13.77 6.50 7.91
N LEU A 204 -14.71 6.27 7.01
CA LEU A 204 -16.03 6.92 7.04
C LEU A 204 -16.90 6.54 8.24
N ARG A 205 -16.61 5.42 8.88
CA ARG A 205 -17.29 4.96 10.11
C ARG A 205 -16.52 5.29 11.39
N GLY A 206 -15.46 6.10 11.32
CA GLY A 206 -14.70 6.54 12.50
C GLY A 206 -13.84 5.46 13.16
N PHE A 207 -13.49 4.36 12.44
CA PHE A 207 -12.57 3.34 12.96
C PHE A 207 -11.10 3.75 12.88
N TYR A 208 -10.80 4.88 12.25
CA TYR A 208 -9.46 5.45 12.18
C TYR A 208 -9.47 6.85 12.81
N PRO A 209 -8.33 7.31 13.33
CA PRO A 209 -8.21 8.69 13.82
C PRO A 209 -8.46 9.70 12.68
N ASP A 210 -8.99 10.88 13.00
CA ASP A 210 -9.37 11.90 12.02
C ASP A 210 -8.21 12.37 11.13
N TRP A 211 -6.99 12.33 11.65
CA TRP A 211 -5.78 12.71 10.90
C TRP A 211 -5.30 11.65 9.89
N PHE A 212 -5.82 10.41 9.97
CA PHE A 212 -5.32 9.31 9.14
C PHE A 212 -5.59 9.53 7.65
N MET A 213 -6.79 9.96 7.30
CA MET A 213 -7.19 10.23 5.93
C MET A 213 -8.36 11.21 5.91
N ILE A 214 -8.13 12.36 5.32
CA ILE A 214 -9.20 13.36 5.18
C ILE A 214 -10.03 13.01 3.96
N LEU A 215 -11.23 12.51 4.20
CA LEU A 215 -12.27 12.27 3.21
C LEU A 215 -13.43 13.19 3.52
N THR A 216 -13.71 14.11 2.63
CA THR A 216 -14.81 15.08 2.79
C THR A 216 -15.97 14.72 1.87
N ASN A 217 -17.20 14.85 2.36
CA ASN A 217 -18.36 14.73 1.49
C ASN A 217 -18.40 15.93 0.53
N ARG A 218 -18.86 15.70 -0.67
CA ARG A 218 -19.00 16.75 -1.67
C ARG A 218 -19.95 17.86 -1.19
N GLN A 219 -20.98 17.48 -0.46
CA GLN A 219 -21.96 18.40 0.13
C GLN A 219 -21.31 19.40 1.12
N ASP A 220 -20.36 18.94 1.94
CA ASP A 220 -19.68 19.78 2.93
C ASP A 220 -18.82 20.88 2.28
N ILE A 221 -18.37 20.65 1.04
CA ILE A 221 -17.57 21.61 0.28
C ILE A 221 -18.44 22.57 -0.53
N THR A 222 -19.50 22.04 -1.15
CA THR A 222 -20.32 22.83 -2.07
C THR A 222 -21.45 23.61 -1.38
N GLY A 223 -21.75 23.26 -0.12
CA GLY A 223 -22.87 23.87 0.66
C GLY A 223 -24.26 23.57 0.11
N SER A 224 -24.37 22.77 -0.98
CA SER A 224 -25.63 22.47 -1.63
C SER A 224 -25.96 20.99 -1.56
N VAL A 225 -27.20 20.68 -1.16
CA VAL A 225 -27.74 19.32 -1.18
C VAL A 225 -28.11 18.96 -2.62
N THR A 226 -27.23 18.26 -3.32
CA THR A 226 -27.50 17.74 -4.65
C THR A 226 -27.90 16.26 -4.58
N ARG A 227 -28.47 15.70 -5.66
CA ARG A 227 -28.77 14.26 -5.75
C ARG A 227 -27.52 13.36 -5.50
N GLN A 228 -26.32 13.92 -5.63
CA GLN A 228 -25.01 13.30 -5.38
C GLN A 228 -24.44 13.66 -4.00
N GLY A 229 -25.22 14.18 -3.06
CA GLY A 229 -24.77 14.69 -1.76
C GLY A 229 -24.02 13.67 -0.90
N HIS A 230 -24.22 12.38 -1.13
CA HIS A 230 -23.53 11.30 -0.41
C HIS A 230 -22.20 10.87 -1.07
N THR A 231 -21.75 11.55 -2.13
CA THR A 231 -20.48 11.24 -2.78
C THR A 231 -19.33 11.96 -2.10
N LEU A 232 -18.17 11.29 -2.09
CA LEU A 232 -16.94 11.87 -1.58
C LEU A 232 -16.37 12.87 -2.58
N HIS A 233 -15.80 13.95 -2.06
CA HIS A 233 -15.05 14.90 -2.87
C HIS A 233 -13.77 14.26 -3.39
N VAL A 234 -13.53 14.38 -4.69
CA VAL A 234 -12.30 13.93 -5.32
C VAL A 234 -11.42 15.15 -5.57
N SER A 235 -10.40 15.31 -4.76
CA SER A 235 -9.42 16.40 -4.93
C SER A 235 -8.70 16.29 -6.26
N ARG A 236 -8.44 17.40 -6.92
CA ARG A 236 -7.63 17.43 -8.14
C ARG A 236 -6.17 17.15 -7.81
N SER A 237 -5.51 16.40 -8.67
CA SER A 237 -4.07 16.20 -8.64
C SER A 237 -3.45 16.68 -9.93
N HIS A 238 -2.25 17.25 -9.83
CA HIS A 238 -1.48 17.72 -10.98
C HIS A 238 -0.44 16.70 -11.45
N THR A 239 -0.37 15.54 -10.78
CA THR A 239 0.62 14.50 -11.09
C THR A 239 0.00 13.10 -11.01
N HIS A 240 0.50 12.19 -11.84
CA HIS A 240 0.08 10.78 -11.78
C HIS A 240 0.34 10.14 -10.40
N THR A 241 1.41 10.51 -9.71
CA THR A 241 1.70 10.05 -8.36
C THR A 241 0.66 10.57 -7.37
N GLY A 242 0.25 11.84 -7.53
CA GLY A 242 -0.82 12.43 -6.74
C GLY A 242 -2.16 11.73 -6.94
N ASP A 243 -2.51 11.38 -8.18
CA ASP A 243 -3.76 10.65 -8.49
C ASP A 243 -3.84 9.27 -7.84
N ARG A 244 -2.68 8.64 -7.63
CA ARG A 244 -2.59 7.33 -6.97
C ARG A 244 -2.70 7.40 -5.44
N ARG A 245 -2.70 8.60 -4.83
CA ARG A 245 -2.90 8.73 -3.38
C ARG A 245 -4.17 8.03 -2.95
N THR A 246 -4.08 7.32 -1.83
CA THR A 246 -5.17 6.51 -1.27
C THR A 246 -6.45 7.32 -1.06
N ALA A 247 -6.35 8.58 -0.66
CA ALA A 247 -7.52 9.46 -0.50
C ALA A 247 -8.22 9.74 -1.84
N ILE A 248 -7.48 9.97 -2.92
CA ILE A 248 -8.05 10.26 -4.25
C ILE A 248 -8.60 8.99 -4.89
N SER A 249 -7.78 7.95 -4.98
CA SER A 249 -8.19 6.65 -5.56
C SER A 249 -9.31 6.01 -4.75
N GLY A 250 -9.28 6.16 -3.43
CA GLY A 250 -10.32 5.67 -2.53
C GLY A 250 -11.65 6.42 -2.68
N ALA A 251 -11.63 7.75 -2.80
CA ALA A 251 -12.83 8.53 -3.04
C ALA A 251 -13.47 8.19 -4.41
N ARG A 252 -12.64 8.02 -5.45
CA ARG A 252 -13.14 7.56 -6.78
C ARG A 252 -13.78 6.18 -6.69
N LEU A 253 -13.09 5.23 -6.03
CA LEU A 253 -13.62 3.89 -5.81
C LEU A 253 -14.95 3.95 -5.06
N TRP A 254 -15.01 4.67 -3.93
CA TRP A 254 -16.21 4.77 -3.11
C TRP A 254 -17.41 5.30 -3.89
N ASN A 255 -17.20 6.35 -4.68
CA ASN A 255 -18.24 6.96 -5.50
C ASN A 255 -18.75 6.06 -6.61
N ALA A 256 -17.97 5.07 -7.02
CA ALA A 256 -18.35 4.11 -8.04
C ALA A 256 -19.01 2.83 -7.47
N LEU A 257 -18.98 2.65 -6.13
CA LEU A 257 -19.66 1.53 -5.49
C LEU A 257 -21.17 1.73 -5.49
N PRO A 258 -21.96 0.65 -5.62
CA PRO A 258 -23.42 0.75 -5.58
C PRO A 258 -23.91 1.21 -4.20
N PRO A 259 -25.00 1.99 -4.13
CA PRO A 259 -25.58 2.48 -2.87
C PRO A 259 -25.91 1.37 -1.87
N SER A 260 -26.33 0.22 -2.35
CA SER A 260 -26.60 -0.97 -1.52
C SER A 260 -25.38 -1.44 -0.71
N LEU A 261 -24.18 -1.09 -1.18
CA LEU A 261 -22.92 -1.42 -0.49
C LEU A 261 -22.47 -0.27 0.42
N THR A 262 -22.51 0.98 -0.07
CA THR A 262 -22.04 2.16 0.70
C THR A 262 -22.90 2.47 1.93
N HIS A 263 -24.18 2.10 1.92
CA HIS A 263 -25.10 2.26 3.05
C HIS A 263 -25.00 1.18 4.12
N GLN A 264 -24.14 0.17 3.96
CA GLN A 264 -23.94 -0.84 4.99
C GLN A 264 -23.44 -0.21 6.30
N THR A 265 -23.95 -0.71 7.42
CA THR A 265 -23.52 -0.29 8.76
C THR A 265 -22.44 -1.22 9.34
N SER A 266 -22.56 -2.52 9.06
CA SER A 266 -21.63 -3.55 9.54
C SER A 266 -20.46 -3.76 8.56
N ILE A 267 -19.24 -3.75 9.11
CA ILE A 267 -18.03 -4.03 8.33
C ILE A 267 -18.01 -5.45 7.76
N ASN A 268 -18.56 -6.41 8.47
CA ASN A 268 -18.60 -7.81 8.01
C ASN A 268 -19.56 -7.96 6.83
N CYS A 269 -20.74 -7.33 6.89
CA CYS A 269 -21.69 -7.29 5.77
C CYS A 269 -21.07 -6.57 4.57
N PHE A 270 -20.43 -5.44 4.79
CA PHE A 270 -19.73 -4.71 3.73
C PHE A 270 -18.67 -5.57 3.04
N LYS A 271 -17.78 -6.21 3.80
CA LYS A 271 -16.72 -7.08 3.26
C LYS A 271 -17.30 -8.26 2.46
N THR A 272 -18.31 -8.92 3.00
CA THR A 272 -18.94 -10.07 2.32
C THR A 272 -19.54 -9.67 1.00
N ARG A 273 -20.33 -8.59 0.98
CA ARG A 273 -20.97 -8.08 -0.24
C ARG A 273 -19.94 -7.54 -1.25
N LEU A 274 -18.95 -6.77 -0.79
CA LEU A 274 -17.87 -6.28 -1.66
C LEU A 274 -17.12 -7.45 -2.30
N LYS A 275 -16.80 -8.50 -1.54
CA LYS A 275 -16.16 -9.69 -2.09
C LYS A 275 -17.02 -10.37 -3.14
N GLN A 276 -18.33 -10.53 -2.89
CA GLN A 276 -19.26 -11.11 -3.85
C GLN A 276 -19.30 -10.32 -5.16
N ILE A 277 -19.45 -8.99 -5.07
CA ILE A 277 -19.44 -8.12 -6.25
C ILE A 277 -18.14 -8.26 -7.05
N LEU A 278 -16.98 -8.29 -6.36
CA LEU A 278 -15.69 -8.42 -7.02
C LEU A 278 -15.47 -9.79 -7.69
N LEU A 279 -16.12 -10.84 -7.20
CA LEU A 279 -16.07 -12.17 -7.82
C LEU A 279 -17.03 -12.29 -9.01
N THR A 280 -18.20 -11.65 -8.96
CA THR A 280 -19.24 -11.77 -10.00
C THR A 280 -19.11 -10.72 -11.10
N GLU A 281 -18.67 -9.52 -10.74
CA GLU A 281 -18.56 -8.39 -11.66
C GLU A 281 -17.08 -8.03 -11.85
N ASN A 282 -16.65 -7.91 -13.12
CA ASN A 282 -15.32 -7.39 -13.45
C ASN A 282 -15.28 -5.87 -13.24
N ILE A 283 -15.48 -5.41 -12.00
CA ILE A 283 -15.34 -4.00 -11.65
C ILE A 283 -13.86 -3.67 -11.56
N PHE A 284 -13.32 -3.08 -12.61
CA PHE A 284 -11.95 -2.55 -12.65
C PHE A 284 -12.02 -1.02 -12.62
N PHE A 285 -11.39 -0.42 -11.61
CA PHE A 285 -11.17 1.02 -11.49
C PHE A 285 -9.70 1.36 -11.73
#